data_91479bb999613b6a0b8a517a3ee1f497
#
_entry.id   91479bb999613b6a0b8a517a3ee1f497
#
_cell.length_a   1.000
_cell.length_b   1.000
_cell.length_c   1.000
_cell.angle_alpha   90.00
_cell.angle_beta   90.00
_cell.angle_gamma   90.00
#
_symmetry.space_group_name_H-M   'P 1'
#
loop_
_entity.id
_entity.type
_entity.pdbx_description
1 polymer ?
#
loop_
_entity_poly.entity_id
_entity_poly.type
_entity_poly.pdbx_seq_one_letter_code
_entity_poly.pdbx_strand_id
1 'polypeptide(L)'
;MVSPAASAEDGDFYGMNAALLATNGATVTIKNATVNSSAQNGNGVFSYGADTTVNISDSTITTSADNSGGIQTTGGGTTNAENLTVTTSGNSSAAIRSDRGGGTVNVTGGSYTSNGYNSPAVYSTAAITVKNAKLTANNSELLVIEGKNSIALENCTVSGNMSSTKGSGSSENVHTVMIYQSMSGDADVGTSEFSMTGGSLIGKNGDLFYITNTHCILTLSGVTLKKEDPDGYLLRVVGNFASHGWGAAGSNGVQVEFTADAQTLEGNILVDTISTLDLTLQNGSSFTGTINIVDNAEGGAAVSDNAVVTIGSGCTWTLTGDCTLTSLINNGTINFSGHTITLADGTVLRG
;
A
#
# COMPACT_ATOMS: atom_id res chain seq x y z
N MET A 1 -12.31 -16.94 -36.06
CA MET A 1 -13.52 -16.34 -35.49
C MET A 1 -13.08 -15.41 -34.40
N VAL A 2 -13.34 -14.13 -34.51
CA VAL A 2 -13.13 -13.21 -33.40
C VAL A 2 -14.30 -13.42 -32.45
N SER A 3 -14.06 -13.96 -31.26
CA SER A 3 -15.09 -13.99 -30.20
C SER A 3 -15.54 -12.55 -29.93
N PRO A 4 -16.84 -12.31 -29.68
CA PRO A 4 -17.26 -11.00 -29.21
C PRO A 4 -16.47 -10.66 -27.94
N ALA A 5 -16.05 -9.39 -27.81
CA ALA A 5 -15.37 -8.91 -26.63
C ALA A 5 -16.26 -9.19 -25.40
N ALA A 6 -15.68 -9.72 -24.34
CA ALA A 6 -16.35 -9.88 -23.07
C ALA A 6 -16.77 -8.51 -22.51
N SER A 7 -17.73 -8.47 -21.61
CA SER A 7 -18.06 -7.25 -20.89
C SER A 7 -16.87 -6.75 -20.08
N ALA A 8 -16.88 -5.48 -19.66
CA ALA A 8 -15.83 -4.96 -18.78
C ALA A 8 -15.72 -5.81 -17.49
N GLU A 9 -16.84 -6.14 -16.88
CA GLU A 9 -16.91 -6.98 -15.68
C GLU A 9 -16.31 -8.37 -15.91
N ASP A 10 -16.66 -9.02 -17.03
CA ASP A 10 -16.13 -10.34 -17.40
C ASP A 10 -14.61 -10.29 -17.64
N GLY A 11 -14.11 -9.20 -18.23
CA GLY A 11 -12.69 -8.99 -18.45
C GLY A 11 -11.92 -8.74 -17.16
N ASP A 12 -12.43 -7.82 -16.33
CA ASP A 12 -11.74 -7.35 -15.13
C ASP A 12 -11.72 -8.39 -14.01
N PHE A 13 -12.84 -9.09 -13.78
CA PHE A 13 -12.96 -9.97 -12.61
C PHE A 13 -12.86 -11.45 -12.92
N TYR A 14 -13.15 -11.86 -14.16
CA TYR A 14 -13.12 -13.27 -14.58
C TYR A 14 -12.08 -13.58 -15.66
N GLY A 15 -11.33 -12.57 -16.13
CA GLY A 15 -10.24 -12.74 -17.06
C GLY A 15 -10.60 -13.10 -18.50
N MET A 16 -11.85 -12.90 -18.92
CA MET A 16 -12.35 -13.35 -20.23
C MET A 16 -11.66 -12.69 -21.42
N ASN A 17 -11.01 -11.53 -21.23
CA ASN A 17 -10.20 -10.85 -22.25
C ASN A 17 -8.70 -11.02 -22.03
N ALA A 18 -8.27 -11.81 -21.04
CA ALA A 18 -6.84 -12.01 -20.76
C ALA A 18 -6.14 -12.72 -21.92
N ALA A 19 -4.86 -12.38 -22.13
CA ALA A 19 -4.06 -13.10 -23.12
C ALA A 19 -3.87 -14.57 -22.74
N LEU A 20 -3.84 -14.86 -21.44
CA LEU A 20 -3.86 -16.20 -20.88
C LEU A 20 -4.76 -16.25 -19.64
N LEU A 21 -5.75 -17.12 -19.65
CA LEU A 21 -6.65 -17.39 -18.53
C LEU A 21 -6.51 -18.83 -18.07
N ALA A 22 -6.23 -19.02 -16.79
CA ALA A 22 -6.38 -20.29 -16.09
C ALA A 22 -7.62 -20.23 -15.18
N THR A 23 -8.45 -21.27 -15.21
CA THR A 23 -9.70 -21.35 -14.45
C THR A 23 -10.10 -22.80 -14.17
N ASN A 24 -11.18 -23.02 -13.43
CA ASN A 24 -11.78 -24.32 -13.17
C ASN A 24 -10.84 -25.31 -12.44
N GLY A 25 -10.05 -24.83 -11.49
CA GLY A 25 -9.13 -25.68 -10.75
C GLY A 25 -7.90 -26.16 -11.53
N ALA A 26 -7.61 -25.54 -12.68
CA ALA A 26 -6.49 -25.94 -13.51
C ALA A 26 -5.15 -25.48 -12.89
N THR A 27 -4.13 -26.33 -13.02
CA THR A 27 -2.73 -25.93 -12.77
C THR A 27 -2.03 -25.73 -14.11
N VAL A 28 -1.56 -24.50 -14.36
CA VAL A 28 -0.87 -24.11 -15.59
C VAL A 28 0.56 -23.74 -15.28
N THR A 29 1.50 -24.25 -16.06
CA THR A 29 2.93 -23.88 -15.95
C THR A 29 3.41 -23.22 -17.24
N ILE A 30 3.98 -22.02 -17.12
CA ILE A 30 4.45 -21.18 -18.23
C ILE A 30 5.92 -20.85 -17.98
N LYS A 31 6.76 -21.03 -19.01
CA LYS A 31 8.18 -20.71 -18.92
C LYS A 31 8.67 -20.08 -20.22
N ASN A 32 9.59 -19.12 -20.08
CA ASN A 32 10.26 -18.48 -21.23
C ASN A 32 9.27 -17.95 -22.27
N ALA A 33 8.14 -17.41 -21.81
CA ALA A 33 7.07 -16.92 -22.68
C ALA A 33 7.15 -15.40 -22.90
N THR A 34 6.60 -14.97 -24.03
CA THR A 34 6.28 -13.55 -24.27
C THR A 34 4.76 -13.44 -24.39
N VAL A 35 4.16 -12.71 -23.48
CA VAL A 35 2.71 -12.50 -23.38
C VAL A 35 2.42 -11.02 -23.64
N ASN A 36 1.59 -10.73 -24.64
CA ASN A 36 1.20 -9.37 -24.99
C ASN A 36 -0.32 -9.25 -25.02
N SER A 37 -0.88 -8.22 -24.42
CA SER A 37 -2.28 -7.85 -24.53
C SER A 37 -2.44 -6.37 -24.89
N SER A 38 -3.28 -6.11 -25.88
CA SER A 38 -3.71 -4.76 -26.27
C SER A 38 -5.23 -4.60 -26.17
N ALA A 39 -5.90 -5.59 -25.60
CA ALA A 39 -7.34 -5.54 -25.41
C ALA A 39 -7.67 -4.71 -24.15
N GLN A 40 -8.69 -3.87 -24.25
CA GLN A 40 -9.26 -3.21 -23.08
C GLN A 40 -9.86 -4.27 -22.14
N ASN A 41 -9.68 -4.09 -20.81
CA ASN A 41 -10.04 -5.09 -19.81
C ASN A 41 -9.35 -6.45 -20.05
N GLY A 42 -8.17 -6.43 -20.70
CA GLY A 42 -7.43 -7.60 -21.16
C GLY A 42 -6.10 -7.76 -20.46
N ASN A 43 -6.10 -8.48 -19.34
CA ASN A 43 -4.91 -8.75 -18.56
C ASN A 43 -3.88 -9.62 -19.31
N GLY A 44 -2.63 -9.60 -18.90
CA GLY A 44 -1.60 -10.47 -19.47
C GLY A 44 -1.83 -11.92 -19.10
N VAL A 45 -1.68 -12.25 -17.81
CA VAL A 45 -1.88 -13.60 -17.26
C VAL A 45 -2.87 -13.54 -16.11
N PHE A 46 -3.87 -14.40 -16.14
CA PHE A 46 -4.97 -14.39 -15.20
C PHE A 46 -5.18 -15.76 -14.55
N SER A 47 -5.26 -15.80 -13.23
CA SER A 47 -5.67 -16.96 -12.43
C SER A 47 -7.01 -16.67 -11.76
N TYR A 48 -8.04 -17.43 -12.15
CA TYR A 48 -9.40 -17.26 -11.62
C TYR A 48 -9.94 -18.51 -10.95
N GLY A 49 -10.43 -18.32 -9.74
CA GLY A 49 -11.20 -19.31 -9.01
C GLY A 49 -10.36 -20.16 -8.06
N ALA A 50 -11.01 -20.68 -7.02
CA ALA A 50 -10.40 -21.57 -6.05
C ALA A 50 -9.76 -22.80 -6.73
N ASP A 51 -8.68 -23.30 -6.14
CA ASP A 51 -7.88 -24.43 -6.64
C ASP A 51 -7.19 -24.20 -7.99
N THR A 52 -7.38 -23.04 -8.63
CA THR A 52 -6.66 -22.68 -9.86
C THR A 52 -5.29 -22.12 -9.53
N THR A 53 -4.27 -22.65 -10.20
CA THR A 53 -2.87 -22.24 -9.99
C THR A 53 -2.18 -21.92 -11.31
N VAL A 54 -1.56 -20.74 -11.39
CA VAL A 54 -0.63 -20.37 -12.45
C VAL A 54 0.79 -20.34 -11.87
N ASN A 55 1.70 -21.12 -12.44
CA ASN A 55 3.13 -21.05 -12.19
C ASN A 55 3.79 -20.46 -13.44
N ILE A 56 4.37 -19.27 -13.34
CA ILE A 56 5.01 -18.59 -14.46
C ILE A 56 6.41 -18.14 -14.13
N SER A 57 7.39 -18.47 -14.99
CA SER A 57 8.77 -18.07 -14.78
C SER A 57 9.47 -17.58 -16.05
N ASP A 58 10.52 -16.77 -15.86
CA ASP A 58 11.46 -16.32 -16.90
C ASP A 58 10.75 -15.76 -18.15
N SER A 59 9.68 -15.00 -17.92
CA SER A 59 8.76 -14.58 -18.97
C SER A 59 8.59 -13.06 -19.01
N THR A 60 8.23 -12.55 -20.18
CA THR A 60 7.93 -11.13 -20.40
C THR A 60 6.42 -10.95 -20.62
N ILE A 61 5.81 -10.00 -19.91
CA ILE A 61 4.40 -9.66 -20.02
C ILE A 61 4.28 -8.17 -20.32
N THR A 62 3.55 -7.81 -21.38
CA THR A 62 3.26 -6.43 -21.73
C THR A 62 1.77 -6.23 -21.97
N THR A 63 1.17 -5.25 -21.29
CA THR A 63 -0.21 -4.82 -21.53
C THR A 63 -0.23 -3.34 -21.89
N SER A 64 -1.13 -2.92 -22.79
CA SER A 64 -1.12 -1.55 -23.30
C SER A 64 -2.45 -0.80 -23.22
N ALA A 65 -3.57 -1.51 -23.05
CA ALA A 65 -4.88 -0.88 -22.96
C ALA A 65 -5.30 -0.66 -21.49
N ASP A 66 -6.35 0.12 -21.30
CA ASP A 66 -6.90 0.42 -19.97
C ASP A 66 -7.51 -0.82 -19.30
N ASN A 67 -7.53 -0.84 -17.98
CA ASN A 67 -8.01 -1.93 -17.12
C ASN A 67 -7.34 -3.30 -17.45
N SER A 68 -6.05 -3.27 -17.77
CA SER A 68 -5.32 -4.43 -18.28
C SER A 68 -4.06 -4.66 -17.46
N GLY A 69 -4.20 -5.34 -16.33
CA GLY A 69 -3.09 -5.70 -15.44
C GLY A 69 -2.08 -6.65 -16.07
N GLY A 70 -0.89 -6.74 -15.49
CA GLY A 70 0.16 -7.66 -15.92
C GLY A 70 -0.15 -9.10 -15.53
N ILE A 71 0.02 -9.45 -14.25
CA ILE A 71 -0.50 -10.70 -13.66
C ILE A 71 -1.66 -10.35 -12.76
N GLN A 72 -2.74 -11.13 -12.85
CA GLN A 72 -3.95 -10.90 -12.07
C GLN A 72 -4.49 -12.19 -11.47
N THR A 73 -4.99 -12.09 -10.23
CA THR A 73 -5.55 -13.21 -9.48
C THR A 73 -6.85 -12.78 -8.83
N THR A 74 -7.93 -13.55 -9.06
CA THR A 74 -9.24 -13.28 -8.46
C THR A 74 -9.95 -14.57 -8.06
N GLY A 75 -11.03 -14.45 -7.29
CA GLY A 75 -11.90 -15.57 -6.95
C GLY A 75 -11.22 -16.70 -6.18
N GLY A 76 -10.16 -16.40 -5.44
CA GLY A 76 -9.41 -17.39 -4.66
C GLY A 76 -8.32 -18.14 -5.43
N GLY A 77 -7.97 -17.70 -6.63
CA GLY A 77 -6.89 -18.31 -7.42
C GLY A 77 -5.49 -18.13 -6.79
N THR A 78 -4.51 -18.78 -7.37
CA THR A 78 -3.09 -18.67 -6.97
C THR A 78 -2.23 -18.37 -8.17
N THR A 79 -1.33 -17.38 -8.03
CA THR A 79 -0.28 -17.09 -9.01
C THR A 79 1.09 -17.17 -8.33
N ASN A 80 1.97 -18.03 -8.83
CA ASN A 80 3.38 -18.10 -8.45
C ASN A 80 4.23 -17.59 -9.62
N ALA A 81 4.89 -16.47 -9.44
CA ALA A 81 5.66 -15.77 -10.47
C ALA A 81 7.14 -15.71 -10.09
N GLU A 82 8.02 -16.07 -11.02
CA GLU A 82 9.46 -16.05 -10.81
C GLU A 82 10.18 -15.35 -11.98
N ASN A 83 11.04 -14.38 -11.67
CA ASN A 83 11.89 -13.66 -12.65
C ASN A 83 11.12 -13.08 -13.85
N LEU A 84 9.96 -12.48 -13.64
CA LEU A 84 9.19 -11.87 -14.72
C LEU A 84 9.70 -10.46 -15.06
N THR A 85 9.55 -10.07 -16.33
CA THR A 85 9.58 -8.68 -16.75
C THR A 85 8.17 -8.27 -17.15
N VAL A 86 7.51 -7.47 -16.30
CA VAL A 86 6.12 -7.02 -16.50
C VAL A 86 6.10 -5.52 -16.77
N THR A 87 5.41 -5.11 -17.83
CA THR A 87 5.16 -3.69 -18.13
C THR A 87 3.71 -3.49 -18.49
N THR A 88 3.04 -2.59 -17.77
CA THR A 88 1.68 -2.15 -18.08
C THR A 88 1.68 -0.67 -18.45
N SER A 89 0.86 -0.25 -19.41
CA SER A 89 0.82 1.13 -19.89
C SER A 89 -0.55 1.79 -19.88
N GLY A 90 -1.62 1.00 -19.77
CA GLY A 90 -2.99 1.53 -19.68
C GLY A 90 -3.29 2.13 -18.31
N ASN A 91 -4.35 2.93 -18.24
CA ASN A 91 -4.90 3.41 -16.99
C ASN A 91 -5.58 2.27 -16.22
N SER A 92 -5.62 2.34 -14.90
CA SER A 92 -6.17 1.29 -14.03
C SER A 92 -5.60 -0.10 -14.31
N SER A 93 -4.29 -0.17 -14.57
CA SER A 93 -3.58 -1.36 -15.07
C SER A 93 -2.36 -1.67 -14.21
N ALA A 94 -2.59 -2.19 -13.01
CA ALA A 94 -1.51 -2.56 -12.09
C ALA A 94 -0.63 -3.68 -12.67
N ALA A 95 0.67 -3.66 -12.37
CA ALA A 95 1.59 -4.70 -12.85
C ALA A 95 1.35 -6.05 -12.16
N ILE A 96 1.08 -6.02 -10.84
CA ILE A 96 0.61 -7.15 -10.04
C ILE A 96 -0.75 -6.75 -9.48
N ARG A 97 -1.78 -7.50 -9.82
CA ARG A 97 -3.16 -7.15 -9.46
C ARG A 97 -3.90 -8.34 -8.87
N SER A 98 -4.71 -8.06 -7.89
CA SER A 98 -5.82 -8.93 -7.48
C SER A 98 -7.10 -8.10 -7.40
N ASP A 99 -8.23 -8.79 -7.47
CA ASP A 99 -9.55 -8.18 -7.43
C ASP A 99 -10.54 -9.15 -6.78
N ARG A 100 -11.84 -8.93 -6.90
CA ARG A 100 -12.96 -9.64 -6.25
C ARG A 100 -12.69 -11.10 -5.91
N GLY A 101 -12.91 -11.45 -4.65
CA GLY A 101 -12.71 -12.79 -4.14
C GLY A 101 -11.24 -13.14 -3.85
N GLY A 102 -10.33 -12.19 -4.04
CA GLY A 102 -8.93 -12.31 -3.62
C GLY A 102 -8.20 -13.53 -4.19
N GLY A 103 -7.28 -14.04 -3.39
CA GLY A 103 -6.47 -15.22 -3.70
C GLY A 103 -5.07 -15.11 -3.09
N THR A 104 -4.10 -15.74 -3.74
CA THR A 104 -2.70 -15.73 -3.31
C THR A 104 -1.78 -15.39 -4.49
N VAL A 105 -0.88 -14.42 -4.30
CA VAL A 105 0.13 -14.08 -5.30
C VAL A 105 1.51 -14.13 -4.65
N ASN A 106 2.36 -15.02 -5.15
CA ASN A 106 3.74 -15.17 -4.70
C ASN A 106 4.67 -14.77 -5.84
N VAL A 107 5.51 -13.76 -5.60
CA VAL A 107 6.45 -13.23 -6.58
C VAL A 107 7.86 -13.36 -6.05
N THR A 108 8.78 -13.89 -6.86
CA THR A 108 10.21 -13.94 -6.55
C THR A 108 11.03 -13.42 -7.72
N GLY A 109 11.83 -12.39 -7.48
CA GLY A 109 12.68 -11.78 -8.51
C GLY A 109 11.88 -11.02 -9.57
N GLY A 110 12.59 -10.53 -10.57
CA GLY A 110 12.01 -9.84 -11.71
C GLY A 110 11.80 -8.34 -11.52
N SER A 111 11.16 -7.73 -12.53
CA SER A 111 10.88 -6.31 -12.60
C SER A 111 9.43 -6.06 -13.05
N TYR A 112 8.70 -5.27 -12.30
CA TYR A 112 7.28 -4.99 -12.49
C TYR A 112 7.09 -3.48 -12.57
N THR A 113 6.69 -2.99 -13.73
CA THR A 113 6.54 -1.55 -14.00
C THR A 113 5.14 -1.22 -14.49
N SER A 114 4.50 -0.27 -13.84
CA SER A 114 3.26 0.35 -14.32
C SER A 114 3.51 1.80 -14.73
N ASN A 115 2.96 2.20 -15.88
CA ASN A 115 3.14 3.54 -16.46
C ASN A 115 1.83 4.35 -16.51
N GLY A 116 0.68 3.70 -16.40
CA GLY A 116 -0.62 4.32 -16.51
C GLY A 116 -1.01 5.13 -15.28
N TYR A 117 -1.98 5.99 -15.47
CA TYR A 117 -2.68 6.67 -14.39
C TYR A 117 -3.52 5.67 -13.59
N ASN A 118 -3.61 5.85 -12.27
CA ASN A 118 -4.34 4.94 -11.38
C ASN A 118 -3.91 3.47 -11.54
N SER A 119 -2.61 3.26 -11.75
CA SER A 119 -2.03 1.96 -12.05
C SER A 119 -0.87 1.69 -11.11
N PRO A 120 -1.13 1.23 -9.89
CA PRO A 120 -0.05 0.91 -8.95
C PRO A 120 0.82 -0.24 -9.47
N ALA A 121 2.03 -0.36 -8.96
CA ALA A 121 2.84 -1.54 -9.26
C ALA A 121 2.21 -2.80 -8.65
N VAL A 122 1.61 -2.65 -7.44
CA VAL A 122 0.83 -3.71 -6.78
C VAL A 122 -0.50 -3.16 -6.29
N TYR A 123 -1.61 -3.77 -6.72
CA TYR A 123 -2.94 -3.56 -6.17
C TYR A 123 -3.44 -4.85 -5.52
N SER A 124 -3.70 -4.80 -4.22
CA SER A 124 -4.02 -6.00 -3.43
C SER A 124 -5.42 -5.97 -2.85
N THR A 125 -6.23 -6.94 -3.29
CA THR A 125 -7.41 -7.48 -2.61
C THR A 125 -7.20 -8.96 -2.27
N ALA A 126 -5.95 -9.37 -2.02
CA ALA A 126 -5.50 -10.74 -1.80
C ALA A 126 -4.37 -10.80 -0.77
N ALA A 127 -3.79 -11.98 -0.56
CA ALA A 127 -2.50 -12.14 0.10
C ALA A 127 -1.38 -12.10 -0.97
N ILE A 128 -0.62 -10.99 -1.02
CA ILE A 128 0.47 -10.79 -2.00
C ILE A 128 1.81 -10.77 -1.29
N THR A 129 2.72 -11.66 -1.69
CA THR A 129 4.10 -11.69 -1.21
C THR A 129 5.06 -11.46 -2.37
N VAL A 130 6.00 -10.51 -2.21
CA VAL A 130 7.01 -10.21 -3.23
C VAL A 130 8.40 -10.24 -2.61
N LYS A 131 9.31 -11.00 -3.19
CA LYS A 131 10.68 -11.14 -2.72
C LYS A 131 11.70 -10.83 -3.81
N ASN A 132 12.77 -10.13 -3.45
CA ASN A 132 13.93 -9.88 -4.31
C ASN A 132 13.57 -9.27 -5.69
N ALA A 133 12.56 -8.42 -5.74
CA ALA A 133 12.03 -7.86 -6.98
C ALA A 133 12.19 -6.34 -7.05
N LYS A 134 12.07 -5.81 -8.27
CA LYS A 134 11.97 -4.37 -8.52
C LYS A 134 10.53 -4.01 -8.90
N LEU A 135 9.91 -3.09 -8.15
CA LEU A 135 8.58 -2.58 -8.42
C LEU A 135 8.65 -1.08 -8.73
N THR A 136 7.98 -0.65 -9.79
CA THR A 136 7.97 0.76 -10.19
C THR A 136 6.58 1.20 -10.64
N ALA A 137 6.07 2.27 -10.06
CA ALA A 137 4.89 2.97 -10.57
C ALA A 137 5.30 4.38 -11.03
N ASN A 138 5.06 4.71 -12.30
CA ASN A 138 5.51 5.96 -12.90
C ASN A 138 4.45 7.06 -12.92
N ASN A 139 3.19 6.74 -12.66
CA ASN A 139 2.09 7.70 -12.72
C ASN A 139 0.92 7.33 -11.79
N SER A 140 1.22 6.67 -10.68
CA SER A 140 0.24 6.22 -9.70
C SER A 140 0.92 5.99 -8.36
N GLU A 141 0.13 5.65 -7.36
CA GLU A 141 0.60 5.02 -6.13
C GLU A 141 1.48 3.82 -6.48
N LEU A 142 2.42 3.51 -5.64
CA LEU A 142 3.27 2.34 -5.83
C LEU A 142 2.56 1.05 -5.39
N LEU A 143 1.98 1.08 -4.20
CA LEU A 143 1.36 -0.06 -3.55
C LEU A 143 0.00 0.36 -3.00
N VAL A 144 -1.01 -0.47 -3.24
CA VAL A 144 -2.35 -0.25 -2.73
C VAL A 144 -2.87 -1.52 -2.08
N ILE A 145 -3.37 -1.41 -0.84
CA ILE A 145 -4.08 -2.50 -0.15
C ILE A 145 -5.50 -2.04 0.11
N GLU A 146 -6.47 -2.81 -0.34
CA GLU A 146 -7.89 -2.57 -0.08
C GLU A 146 -8.46 -3.63 0.85
N GLY A 147 -9.05 -3.20 1.97
CA GLY A 147 -9.77 -4.04 2.92
C GLY A 147 -8.89 -5.07 3.63
N LYS A 148 -9.50 -6.20 4.00
CA LYS A 148 -8.87 -7.30 4.73
C LYS A 148 -7.89 -8.09 3.87
N ASN A 149 -6.81 -7.44 3.42
CA ASN A 149 -5.83 -8.01 2.51
C ASN A 149 -4.40 -7.60 2.90
N SER A 150 -3.41 -8.12 2.17
CA SER A 150 -2.02 -7.90 2.56
C SER A 150 -1.06 -7.72 1.40
N ILE A 151 0.03 -6.98 1.68
CA ILE A 151 1.26 -6.98 0.89
C ILE A 151 2.45 -7.21 1.83
N ALA A 152 3.24 -8.23 1.55
CA ALA A 152 4.50 -8.50 2.22
C ALA A 152 5.67 -8.40 1.24
N LEU A 153 6.64 -7.51 1.52
CA LEU A 153 7.82 -7.31 0.70
C LEU A 153 9.09 -7.76 1.44
N GLU A 154 9.97 -8.46 0.75
CA GLU A 154 11.25 -8.89 1.30
C GLU A 154 12.39 -8.56 0.31
N ASN A 155 13.36 -7.77 0.73
CA ASN A 155 14.52 -7.35 -0.07
C ASN A 155 14.16 -6.78 -1.45
N CYS A 156 13.08 -6.01 -1.53
CA CYS A 156 12.61 -5.39 -2.76
C CYS A 156 13.17 -3.97 -2.92
N THR A 157 13.38 -3.55 -4.17
CA THR A 157 13.64 -2.15 -4.51
C THR A 157 12.40 -1.58 -5.15
N VAL A 158 11.75 -0.63 -4.48
CA VAL A 158 10.44 -0.16 -4.89
C VAL A 158 10.39 1.36 -4.99
N SER A 159 9.79 1.90 -6.06
CA SER A 159 9.74 3.35 -6.33
C SER A 159 8.41 3.78 -6.93
N GLY A 160 7.76 4.76 -6.29
CA GLY A 160 6.51 5.37 -6.72
C GLY A 160 6.65 6.83 -7.15
N ASN A 161 5.86 7.22 -8.14
CA ASN A 161 5.75 8.60 -8.63
C ASN A 161 4.28 8.86 -9.01
N MET A 162 3.46 9.14 -8.01
CA MET A 162 2.05 9.41 -8.24
C MET A 162 1.87 10.74 -8.97
N SER A 163 0.94 10.81 -9.90
CA SER A 163 0.63 12.07 -10.59
C SER A 163 0.17 13.12 -9.58
N SER A 164 0.74 14.33 -9.69
CA SER A 164 0.37 15.46 -8.83
C SER A 164 -1.09 15.93 -9.03
N THR A 165 -1.72 15.53 -10.12
CA THR A 165 -3.08 15.97 -10.44
C THR A 165 -4.15 15.07 -9.86
N LYS A 166 -3.85 13.80 -9.65
CA LYS A 166 -4.81 12.83 -9.14
C LYS A 166 -4.10 11.59 -8.62
N GLY A 167 -4.47 11.14 -7.47
CA GLY A 167 -4.30 9.78 -7.05
C GLY A 167 -5.43 8.88 -7.53
N SER A 168 -5.59 7.74 -6.92
CA SER A 168 -6.72 6.83 -7.11
C SER A 168 -8.04 7.60 -7.07
N GLY A 169 -8.71 7.65 -8.19
CA GLY A 169 -9.98 8.36 -8.31
C GLY A 169 -9.81 9.86 -8.04
N SER A 170 -10.48 10.37 -7.03
CA SER A 170 -10.45 11.77 -6.60
C SER A 170 -9.60 11.97 -5.34
N SER A 171 -8.54 11.20 -5.14
CA SER A 171 -7.65 11.37 -3.99
C SER A 171 -7.15 12.82 -3.92
N GLU A 172 -7.28 13.43 -2.77
CA GLU A 172 -6.82 14.79 -2.53
C GLU A 172 -5.37 14.82 -2.05
N ASN A 173 -4.82 13.65 -1.75
CA ASN A 173 -3.44 13.49 -1.33
C ASN A 173 -2.62 12.74 -2.38
N VAL A 174 -1.44 13.24 -2.66
CA VAL A 174 -0.42 12.50 -3.40
C VAL A 174 0.34 11.64 -2.41
N HIS A 175 0.49 10.36 -2.71
CA HIS A 175 1.11 9.40 -1.78
C HIS A 175 1.76 8.21 -2.52
N THR A 176 2.59 7.47 -1.82
CA THR A 176 3.33 6.32 -2.40
C THR A 176 2.67 5.00 -2.05
N VAL A 177 2.31 4.80 -0.79
CA VAL A 177 1.61 3.60 -0.31
C VAL A 177 0.26 4.01 0.22
N MET A 178 -0.81 3.39 -0.30
CA MET A 178 -2.18 3.60 0.13
C MET A 178 -2.74 2.34 0.76
N ILE A 179 -3.34 2.47 1.94
CA ILE A 179 -4.03 1.37 2.63
C ILE A 179 -5.41 1.87 3.06
N TYR A 180 -6.45 1.23 2.56
CA TYR A 180 -7.79 1.77 2.72
C TYR A 180 -8.88 0.70 2.61
N GLN A 181 -10.11 1.08 2.93
CA GLN A 181 -11.31 0.33 2.59
C GLN A 181 -12.25 1.23 1.79
N SER A 182 -12.51 0.84 0.53
CA SER A 182 -13.33 1.63 -0.38
C SER A 182 -14.83 1.54 -0.11
N MET A 183 -15.29 0.46 0.52
CA MET A 183 -16.70 0.10 0.67
C MET A 183 -17.40 -0.26 -0.66
N SER A 184 -16.64 -0.54 -1.73
CA SER A 184 -17.17 -0.95 -3.04
C SER A 184 -17.76 -2.37 -3.03
N GLY A 185 -17.32 -3.19 -2.08
CA GLY A 185 -17.64 -4.62 -2.02
C GLY A 185 -16.65 -5.51 -2.78
N ASP A 186 -15.59 -4.94 -3.36
CA ASP A 186 -14.54 -5.70 -4.05
C ASP A 186 -13.58 -6.37 -3.05
N ALA A 187 -13.47 -5.85 -1.84
CA ALA A 187 -12.70 -6.41 -0.75
C ALA A 187 -13.52 -6.47 0.55
N ASP A 188 -13.34 -7.53 1.33
CA ASP A 188 -13.95 -7.66 2.66
C ASP A 188 -13.43 -6.59 3.61
N VAL A 189 -14.30 -6.09 4.48
CA VAL A 189 -13.92 -5.20 5.58
C VAL A 189 -13.14 -5.99 6.63
N GLY A 190 -12.04 -5.43 7.11
CA GLY A 190 -11.23 -6.04 8.16
C GLY A 190 -9.84 -5.43 8.25
N THR A 191 -8.92 -6.17 8.86
CA THR A 191 -7.55 -5.70 9.06
C THR A 191 -6.73 -5.82 7.78
N SER A 192 -6.17 -4.70 7.33
CA SER A 192 -5.17 -4.64 6.28
C SER A 192 -3.78 -4.88 6.86
N GLU A 193 -2.92 -5.60 6.16
CA GLU A 193 -1.55 -5.87 6.64
C GLU A 193 -0.52 -5.45 5.61
N PHE A 194 0.43 -4.60 6.02
CA PHE A 194 1.61 -4.27 5.23
C PHE A 194 2.87 -4.60 6.01
N SER A 195 3.75 -5.36 5.39
CA SER A 195 5.09 -5.58 5.94
C SER A 195 6.17 -5.41 4.89
N MET A 196 7.29 -4.81 5.29
CA MET A 196 8.49 -4.76 4.46
C MET A 196 9.73 -5.02 5.30
N THR A 197 10.55 -5.96 4.83
CA THR A 197 11.83 -6.31 5.46
C THR A 197 12.96 -6.12 4.47
N GLY A 198 13.95 -5.31 4.83
CA GLY A 198 15.10 -4.99 3.96
C GLY A 198 14.70 -4.27 2.68
N GLY A 199 15.65 -4.06 1.79
CA GLY A 199 15.43 -3.36 0.52
C GLY A 199 15.22 -1.84 0.67
N SER A 200 14.55 -1.22 -0.31
CA SER A 200 14.33 0.23 -0.31
C SER A 200 12.94 0.60 -0.85
N LEU A 201 12.31 1.60 -0.22
CA LEU A 201 11.04 2.20 -0.63
C LEU A 201 11.26 3.70 -0.87
N ILE A 202 11.01 4.15 -2.11
CA ILE A 202 11.23 5.50 -2.56
C ILE A 202 9.91 6.12 -3.02
N GLY A 203 9.45 7.15 -2.31
CA GLY A 203 8.35 8.01 -2.72
C GLY A 203 8.91 9.28 -3.36
N LYS A 204 8.61 9.51 -4.64
CA LYS A 204 9.14 10.68 -5.37
C LYS A 204 8.36 11.95 -5.11
N ASN A 205 7.12 11.84 -4.69
CA ASN A 205 6.25 12.97 -4.39
C ASN A 205 5.17 12.60 -3.36
N GLY A 206 4.70 13.59 -2.63
CA GLY A 206 3.65 13.46 -1.62
C GLY A 206 4.06 12.68 -0.37
N ASP A 207 3.06 12.11 0.28
CA ASP A 207 3.22 11.32 1.49
C ASP A 207 3.83 9.94 1.18
N LEU A 208 4.61 9.37 2.10
CA LEU A 208 5.13 8.02 1.89
C LEU A 208 4.05 6.98 2.16
N PHE A 209 3.30 7.12 3.28
CA PHE A 209 2.16 6.28 3.62
C PHE A 209 0.91 7.13 3.86
N TYR A 210 -0.20 6.74 3.22
CA TYR A 210 -1.54 7.27 3.45
C TYR A 210 -2.48 6.13 3.82
N ILE A 211 -3.05 6.19 5.03
CA ILE A 211 -3.89 5.11 5.56
C ILE A 211 -5.22 5.72 6.01
N THR A 212 -6.34 5.16 5.56
CA THR A 212 -7.68 5.69 5.81
C THR A 212 -8.76 4.60 5.83
N ASN A 213 -9.79 4.79 6.62
CA ASN A 213 -11.00 3.95 6.67
C ASN A 213 -10.75 2.44 6.83
N THR A 214 -9.74 2.04 7.60
CA THR A 214 -9.42 0.62 7.82
C THR A 214 -8.77 0.41 9.19
N HIS A 215 -8.61 -0.84 9.62
CA HIS A 215 -7.63 -1.22 10.63
C HIS A 215 -6.38 -1.70 9.90
N CYS A 216 -5.21 -1.19 10.24
CA CYS A 216 -3.96 -1.50 9.57
C CYS A 216 -2.87 -1.93 10.54
N ILE A 217 -2.25 -3.08 10.26
CA ILE A 217 -0.98 -3.51 10.86
C ILE A 217 0.14 -3.18 9.89
N LEU A 218 1.02 -2.27 10.29
CA LEU A 218 2.16 -1.79 9.50
C LEU A 218 3.47 -2.21 10.18
N THR A 219 4.30 -2.97 9.47
CA THR A 219 5.61 -3.40 9.99
C THR A 219 6.73 -3.07 9.02
N LEU A 220 7.73 -2.34 9.49
CA LEU A 220 8.95 -2.04 8.74
C LEU A 220 10.17 -2.55 9.50
N SER A 221 11.04 -3.30 8.82
CA SER A 221 12.25 -3.86 9.42
C SER A 221 13.46 -3.68 8.50
N GLY A 222 14.40 -2.81 8.88
CA GLY A 222 15.65 -2.58 8.15
C GLY A 222 15.48 -2.08 6.71
N VAL A 223 14.41 -1.34 6.43
CA VAL A 223 14.09 -0.79 5.10
C VAL A 223 14.76 0.56 4.91
N THR A 224 15.41 0.77 3.77
CA THR A 224 15.86 2.11 3.39
C THR A 224 14.66 2.89 2.85
N LEU A 225 14.14 3.81 3.65
CA LEU A 225 13.06 4.71 3.25
C LEU A 225 13.62 5.99 2.64
N LYS A 226 13.03 6.46 1.55
CA LYS A 226 13.34 7.75 0.96
C LYS A 226 12.05 8.47 0.54
N LYS A 227 11.72 9.55 1.19
CA LYS A 227 10.68 10.49 0.82
C LYS A 227 11.37 11.68 0.12
N GLU A 228 11.17 11.83 -1.21
CA GLU A 228 11.83 12.90 -1.98
C GLU A 228 11.09 14.24 -1.87
N ASP A 229 9.78 14.21 -1.60
CA ASP A 229 8.99 15.42 -1.37
C ASP A 229 9.21 15.95 0.05
N PRO A 230 9.80 17.14 0.23
CA PRO A 230 10.04 17.69 1.56
C PRO A 230 8.75 18.02 2.32
N ASP A 231 7.67 18.34 1.61
CA ASP A 231 6.39 18.74 2.20
C ASP A 231 5.46 17.56 2.51
N GLY A 232 5.75 16.36 1.97
CA GLY A 232 5.00 15.14 2.23
C GLY A 232 5.24 14.62 3.67
N TYR A 233 4.28 13.91 4.21
CA TYR A 233 4.41 13.21 5.49
C TYR A 233 5.07 11.83 5.32
N LEU A 234 5.76 11.38 6.35
CA LEU A 234 6.16 9.98 6.44
C LEU A 234 4.92 9.08 6.51
N LEU A 235 3.96 9.47 7.34
CA LEU A 235 2.72 8.73 7.55
C LEU A 235 1.57 9.69 7.84
N ARG A 236 0.47 9.49 7.13
CA ARG A 236 -0.80 10.17 7.38
C ARG A 236 -1.84 9.14 7.79
N VAL A 237 -2.38 9.30 9.01
CA VAL A 237 -3.36 8.44 9.68
C VAL A 237 -4.65 9.22 9.86
N VAL A 238 -5.54 9.18 8.87
CA VAL A 238 -6.67 10.13 8.79
C VAL A 238 -7.94 9.51 8.21
N GLY A 239 -9.08 10.05 8.56
CA GLY A 239 -10.29 9.88 7.77
C GLY A 239 -10.14 10.51 6.39
N ASN A 240 -11.08 10.23 5.50
CA ASN A 240 -11.08 10.78 4.15
C ASN A 240 -12.31 11.65 3.91
N PHE A 241 -12.27 12.41 2.82
CA PHE A 241 -13.32 13.35 2.45
C PHE A 241 -14.59 12.66 1.90
N ALA A 242 -15.72 13.30 2.06
CA ALA A 242 -17.00 12.82 1.56
C ALA A 242 -16.99 12.52 0.05
N SER A 243 -16.15 13.24 -0.71
CA SER A 243 -16.00 13.06 -2.16
C SER A 243 -15.46 11.70 -2.58
N HIS A 244 -14.75 11.00 -1.71
CA HIS A 244 -14.25 9.65 -2.00
C HIS A 244 -15.32 8.57 -1.89
N GLY A 245 -16.28 8.73 -0.96
CA GLY A 245 -17.25 7.68 -0.64
C GLY A 245 -16.67 6.49 0.10
N TRP A 246 -15.48 6.62 0.67
CA TRP A 246 -14.82 5.58 1.45
C TRP A 246 -15.23 5.69 2.92
N GLY A 247 -16.33 5.03 3.26
CA GLY A 247 -16.99 5.18 4.55
C GLY A 247 -17.74 6.51 4.68
N ALA A 248 -18.28 6.78 5.86
CA ALA A 248 -18.98 8.03 6.14
C ALA A 248 -17.98 9.09 6.63
N ALA A 249 -17.90 10.22 5.96
CA ALA A 249 -17.05 11.35 6.36
C ALA A 249 -17.26 11.71 7.85
N GLY A 250 -16.18 11.98 8.57
CA GLY A 250 -16.20 12.20 10.01
C GLY A 250 -16.41 10.94 10.87
N SER A 251 -16.55 9.75 10.24
CA SER A 251 -16.64 8.44 10.91
C SER A 251 -15.82 7.35 10.22
N ASN A 252 -15.02 7.73 9.24
CA ASN A 252 -14.15 6.86 8.46
C ASN A 252 -12.67 6.97 8.89
N GLY A 253 -12.44 7.15 10.18
CA GLY A 253 -11.10 7.13 10.78
C GLY A 253 -10.44 5.77 10.61
N VAL A 254 -9.15 5.73 10.87
CA VAL A 254 -8.33 4.54 10.75
C VAL A 254 -7.70 4.16 12.09
N GLN A 255 -7.43 2.87 12.28
CA GLN A 255 -6.64 2.36 13.40
C GLN A 255 -5.33 1.81 12.83
N VAL A 256 -4.20 2.33 13.25
CA VAL A 256 -2.88 1.88 12.79
C VAL A 256 -2.04 1.37 13.94
N GLU A 257 -1.61 0.12 13.83
CA GLU A 257 -0.57 -0.47 14.69
C GLU A 257 0.73 -0.48 13.88
N PHE A 258 1.65 0.43 14.21
CA PHE A 258 2.90 0.57 13.47
C PHE A 258 4.10 0.10 14.30
N THR A 259 4.75 -0.95 13.83
CA THR A 259 6.01 -1.45 14.40
C THR A 259 7.19 -1.08 13.53
N ALA A 260 8.13 -0.32 14.08
CA ALA A 260 9.44 -0.05 13.51
C ALA A 260 10.48 -0.95 14.20
N ASP A 261 11.04 -1.90 13.48
CA ASP A 261 11.96 -2.91 13.99
C ASP A 261 13.36 -2.77 13.35
N ALA A 262 14.36 -2.41 14.14
CA ALA A 262 15.69 -2.08 13.62
C ALA A 262 15.61 -1.10 12.42
N GLN A 263 14.70 -0.10 12.52
CA GLN A 263 14.27 0.76 11.43
C GLN A 263 14.64 2.21 11.68
N THR A 264 15.13 2.90 10.65
CA THR A 264 15.26 4.36 10.66
C THR A 264 14.02 4.97 9.99
N LEU A 265 13.33 5.83 10.73
CA LEU A 265 12.19 6.62 10.27
C LEU A 265 12.59 8.09 10.20
N GLU A 266 12.23 8.76 9.10
CA GLU A 266 12.51 10.18 8.90
C GLU A 266 11.30 10.87 8.24
N GLY A 267 10.84 11.98 8.84
CA GLY A 267 9.69 12.76 8.39
C GLY A 267 8.58 12.84 9.43
N ASN A 268 7.57 13.65 9.14
CA ASN A 268 6.50 13.93 10.09
C ASN A 268 5.35 12.92 9.97
N ILE A 269 4.67 12.67 11.08
CA ILE A 269 3.47 11.84 11.16
C ILE A 269 2.28 12.72 11.55
N LEU A 270 1.18 12.59 10.82
CA LEU A 270 -0.08 13.28 11.10
C LEU A 270 -1.15 12.26 11.48
N VAL A 271 -1.85 12.53 12.57
CA VAL A 271 -3.01 11.72 13.02
C VAL A 271 -4.19 12.67 13.21
N ASP A 272 -5.36 12.35 12.67
CA ASP A 272 -6.53 13.16 12.95
C ASP A 272 -7.31 12.69 14.19
N THR A 273 -8.24 13.55 14.66
CA THR A 273 -8.99 13.32 15.90
C THR A 273 -9.93 12.12 15.85
N ILE A 274 -10.27 11.58 14.67
CA ILE A 274 -11.12 10.39 14.53
C ILE A 274 -10.34 9.10 14.29
N SER A 275 -9.01 9.17 14.26
CA SER A 275 -8.11 8.04 13.97
C SER A 275 -7.18 7.74 15.14
N THR A 276 -6.60 6.53 15.14
CA THR A 276 -5.64 6.10 16.16
C THR A 276 -4.35 5.59 15.55
N LEU A 277 -3.23 5.90 16.17
CA LEU A 277 -1.89 5.39 15.90
C LEU A 277 -1.28 4.82 17.19
N ASP A 278 -0.88 3.55 17.15
CA ASP A 278 0.03 2.95 18.14
C ASP A 278 1.38 2.71 17.45
N LEU A 279 2.36 3.58 17.74
CA LEU A 279 3.71 3.48 17.19
C LEU A 279 4.66 2.85 18.20
N THR A 280 5.25 1.72 17.85
CA THR A 280 6.30 1.08 18.63
C THR A 280 7.65 1.12 17.89
N LEU A 281 8.65 1.72 18.53
CA LEU A 281 10.06 1.65 18.11
C LEU A 281 10.76 0.55 18.92
N GLN A 282 11.37 -0.41 18.24
CA GLN A 282 12.09 -1.53 18.89
C GLN A 282 13.41 -1.87 18.18
N ASN A 283 14.25 -2.64 18.86
CA ASN A 283 15.50 -3.18 18.33
C ASN A 283 16.46 -2.12 17.74
N GLY A 284 16.65 -1.00 18.46
CA GLY A 284 17.56 0.06 18.03
C GLY A 284 17.02 0.98 16.94
N SER A 285 15.71 0.98 16.73
CA SER A 285 15.07 1.90 15.78
C SER A 285 15.27 3.36 16.15
N SER A 286 15.33 4.20 15.12
CA SER A 286 15.38 5.64 15.28
C SER A 286 14.24 6.34 14.52
N PHE A 287 13.72 7.40 15.11
CA PHE A 287 12.76 8.29 14.47
C PHE A 287 13.25 9.74 14.54
N THR A 288 13.25 10.43 13.40
CA THR A 288 13.53 11.87 13.32
C THR A 288 12.35 12.56 12.68
N GLY A 289 11.62 13.39 13.44
CA GLY A 289 10.39 14.01 12.95
C GLY A 289 9.45 14.42 14.07
N THR A 290 8.24 14.80 13.68
CA THR A 290 7.15 15.16 14.61
C THR A 290 5.98 14.19 14.49
N ILE A 291 5.19 14.10 15.55
CA ILE A 291 3.87 13.48 15.55
C ILE A 291 2.87 14.53 16.04
N ASN A 292 1.84 14.81 15.26
CA ASN A 292 0.84 15.79 15.63
C ASN A 292 -0.59 15.27 15.41
N ILE A 293 -1.43 15.54 16.40
CA ILE A 293 -2.88 15.29 16.34
C ILE A 293 -3.54 16.58 15.84
N VAL A 294 -4.37 16.46 14.81
CA VAL A 294 -5.12 17.58 14.20
C VAL A 294 -6.60 17.25 14.12
N ASP A 295 -7.44 18.26 14.05
CA ASP A 295 -8.88 18.06 13.85
C ASP A 295 -9.13 17.42 12.48
N ASN A 296 -10.05 16.44 12.43
CA ASN A 296 -10.48 15.90 11.14
C ASN A 296 -11.22 16.97 10.35
N ALA A 297 -10.90 17.12 9.07
CA ALA A 297 -11.46 18.17 8.20
C ALA A 297 -12.98 18.04 7.99
N GLU A 298 -13.51 16.83 8.04
CA GLU A 298 -14.95 16.54 7.94
C GLU A 298 -15.66 16.50 9.31
N GLY A 299 -14.94 16.84 10.38
CA GLY A 299 -15.46 16.80 11.75
C GLY A 299 -15.55 15.38 12.28
N GLY A 300 -16.56 15.11 13.08
CA GLY A 300 -16.77 13.80 13.73
C GLY A 300 -16.43 13.81 15.21
N ALA A 301 -16.79 12.74 15.89
CA ALA A 301 -16.48 12.58 17.31
C ALA A 301 -15.01 12.17 17.47
N ALA A 302 -14.28 12.97 18.24
CA ALA A 302 -12.90 12.61 18.58
C ALA A 302 -12.87 11.28 19.35
N VAL A 303 -11.90 10.44 19.00
CA VAL A 303 -11.63 9.19 19.71
C VAL A 303 -10.55 9.42 20.78
N SER A 304 -10.46 8.53 21.76
CA SER A 304 -9.32 8.46 22.67
C SER A 304 -8.14 7.78 21.99
N ASP A 305 -6.94 7.94 22.53
CA ASP A 305 -5.75 7.24 22.09
C ASP A 305 -5.34 7.50 20.63
N ASN A 306 -5.54 8.76 20.16
CA ASN A 306 -5.18 9.16 18.79
C ASN A 306 -3.71 8.89 18.45
N ALA A 307 -2.78 9.17 19.35
CA ALA A 307 -1.36 8.92 19.12
C ALA A 307 -0.71 8.38 20.41
N VAL A 308 -0.49 7.09 20.44
CA VAL A 308 0.24 6.38 21.49
C VAL A 308 1.62 6.01 20.95
N VAL A 309 2.68 6.35 21.68
CA VAL A 309 4.05 6.07 21.24
C VAL A 309 4.78 5.28 22.31
N THR A 310 5.41 4.19 21.91
CA THR A 310 6.33 3.39 22.71
C THR A 310 7.73 3.45 22.13
N ILE A 311 8.69 3.98 22.90
CA ILE A 311 10.10 3.98 22.55
C ILE A 311 10.78 2.88 23.36
N GLY A 312 11.18 1.81 22.71
CA GLY A 312 11.87 0.68 23.31
C GLY A 312 13.30 1.00 23.74
N SER A 313 13.86 0.14 24.57
CA SER A 313 15.27 0.27 25.00
C SER A 313 16.22 0.29 23.81
N GLY A 314 17.18 1.21 23.80
CA GLY A 314 18.15 1.41 22.70
C GLY A 314 17.59 2.15 21.50
N CYS A 315 16.30 2.52 21.49
CA CYS A 315 15.68 3.33 20.44
C CYS A 315 15.81 4.82 20.74
N THR A 316 15.74 5.63 19.67
CA THR A 316 15.90 7.09 19.79
C THR A 316 14.82 7.80 18.98
N TRP A 317 14.22 8.85 19.57
CA TRP A 317 13.39 9.82 18.85
C TRP A 317 14.02 11.21 18.93
N THR A 318 14.31 11.80 17.77
CA THR A 318 14.80 13.18 17.64
C THR A 318 13.69 14.06 17.10
N LEU A 319 13.28 15.06 17.89
CA LEU A 319 12.24 16.00 17.49
C LEU A 319 12.78 17.02 16.49
N THR A 320 11.97 17.34 15.48
CA THR A 320 12.21 18.40 14.50
C THR A 320 11.21 19.55 14.62
N GLY A 321 10.30 19.49 15.57
CA GLY A 321 9.26 20.47 15.91
C GLY A 321 8.50 20.02 17.14
N ASP A 322 7.60 20.87 17.62
CA ASP A 322 6.72 20.53 18.74
C ASP A 322 5.74 19.42 18.35
N CYS A 323 5.46 18.53 19.28
CA CYS A 323 4.61 17.36 19.08
C CYS A 323 3.41 17.37 20.02
N THR A 324 2.32 16.73 19.56
CA THR A 324 1.14 16.44 20.37
C THR A 324 0.84 14.94 20.35
N LEU A 325 0.73 14.32 21.51
CA LEU A 325 0.45 12.89 21.69
C LEU A 325 -0.68 12.68 22.68
N THR A 326 -1.33 11.53 22.60
CA THR A 326 -2.21 11.07 23.66
C THR A 326 -1.39 10.57 24.85
N SER A 327 -0.43 9.68 24.60
CA SER A 327 0.42 9.12 25.65
C SER A 327 1.78 8.69 25.09
N LEU A 328 2.76 8.55 26.01
CA LEU A 328 4.13 8.18 25.70
C LEU A 328 4.68 7.18 26.72
N ILE A 329 5.18 6.05 26.26
CA ILE A 329 5.97 5.10 27.03
C ILE A 329 7.41 5.20 26.54
N ASN A 330 8.30 5.75 27.37
CA ASN A 330 9.70 5.95 26.98
C ASN A 330 10.64 5.06 27.79
N ASN A 331 11.21 4.05 27.18
CA ASN A 331 12.29 3.20 27.68
C ASN A 331 13.61 3.43 26.90
N GLY A 332 13.62 4.37 25.95
CA GLY A 332 14.76 4.73 25.12
C GLY A 332 15.27 6.14 25.37
N THR A 333 15.59 6.85 24.30
CA THR A 333 16.13 8.22 24.36
C THR A 333 15.26 9.17 23.53
N ILE A 334 14.97 10.36 24.08
CA ILE A 334 14.35 11.45 23.32
C ILE A 334 15.33 12.62 23.27
N ASN A 335 15.65 13.04 22.05
CA ASN A 335 16.41 14.26 21.78
C ASN A 335 15.40 15.37 21.45
N PHE A 336 15.12 16.22 22.41
CA PHE A 336 14.10 17.26 22.26
C PHE A 336 14.53 18.38 21.27
N SER A 337 15.83 18.64 21.14
CA SER A 337 16.37 19.64 20.17
C SER A 337 15.77 21.05 20.35
N GLY A 338 15.35 21.42 21.57
CA GLY A 338 14.67 22.69 21.87
C GLY A 338 13.16 22.68 21.69
N HIS A 339 12.57 21.55 21.31
CA HIS A 339 11.12 21.35 21.13
C HIS A 339 10.47 20.68 22.32
N THR A 340 9.14 20.52 22.25
CA THR A 340 8.32 19.97 23.33
C THR A 340 7.40 18.85 22.83
N ILE A 341 6.99 17.98 23.76
CA ILE A 341 5.88 17.04 23.53
C ILE A 341 4.77 17.39 24.52
N THR A 342 3.59 17.71 24.01
CA THR A 342 2.40 17.95 24.83
C THR A 342 1.52 16.72 24.81
N LEU A 343 1.21 16.16 26.00
CA LEU A 343 0.34 15.01 26.15
C LEU A 343 -1.12 15.45 26.33
N ALA A 344 -2.08 14.54 26.12
CA ALA A 344 -3.51 14.82 26.22
C ALA A 344 -3.95 15.29 27.60
N ASP A 345 -3.23 14.93 28.68
CA ASP A 345 -3.50 15.39 30.05
C ASP A 345 -2.96 16.81 30.34
N GLY A 346 -2.35 17.47 29.34
CA GLY A 346 -1.72 18.78 29.44
C GLY A 346 -0.27 18.76 29.92
N THR A 347 0.30 17.59 30.20
CA THR A 347 1.71 17.46 30.55
C THR A 347 2.60 17.88 29.39
N VAL A 348 3.59 18.73 29.62
CA VAL A 348 4.57 19.20 28.63
C VAL A 348 5.94 18.63 28.99
N LEU A 349 6.45 17.77 28.13
CA LEU A 349 7.77 17.18 28.22
C LEU A 349 8.78 18.02 27.44
N ARG A 350 9.96 18.24 28.02
CA ARG A 350 11.07 19.00 27.42
C ARG A 350 12.43 18.49 27.95
N GLY A 351 13.48 18.68 27.18
CA GLY A 351 14.86 18.33 27.57
C GLY A 351 15.55 19.42 28.36
#